data_b532d314e50a0736fcaae72d01e5af96
#
_entry.id   b532d314e50a0736fcaae72d01e5af96
#
_cell.length_a   1.000
_cell.length_b   1.000
_cell.length_c   1.000
_cell.angle_alpha   90.00
_cell.angle_beta   90.00
_cell.angle_gamma   90.00
#
_symmetry.space_group_name_H-M   'P 1'
#
loop_
_entity.id
_entity.type
_entity.pdbx_description
1 polymer ?
#
loop_
_entity_poly.entity_id
_entity_poly.type
_entity_poly.pdbx_seq_one_letter_code
_entity_poly.pdbx_strand_id
1 'polypeptide(L)'
;MGLIKNDRVNIVITDRFVRYSYNKNPSEPIGELGEIELPEGVIVKGNVKDEMVFQKVIERLVQSNRWKRKKFYFCVPDITVVIRELQTPTALSREEALAYVKTQLGRTIHFPFSNPMIAVDLLDEDKESRNLIVYA
;
A
#
# COMPACT_ATOMS: atom_id res chain seq x y z
N MET A 1 -14.76 27.42 6.36
CA MET A 1 -13.63 26.51 6.06
C MET A 1 -13.86 25.18 6.77
N GLY A 2 -14.08 24.14 6.02
CA GLY A 2 -14.12 22.81 6.59
C GLY A 2 -12.74 22.42 7.12
N LEU A 3 -12.62 22.12 8.40
CA LEU A 3 -11.46 21.46 8.96
C LEU A 3 -11.25 20.18 8.15
N ILE A 4 -10.10 20.07 7.47
CA ILE A 4 -9.68 18.84 6.82
C ILE A 4 -9.51 17.82 7.96
N LYS A 5 -10.52 16.97 8.13
CA LYS A 5 -10.41 15.86 9.07
C LYS A 5 -9.32 14.93 8.54
N ASN A 6 -8.23 14.91 9.25
CA ASN A 6 -7.06 14.10 8.92
C ASN A 6 -7.16 12.70 9.56
N ASP A 7 -8.39 12.27 9.77
CA ASP A 7 -8.69 10.97 10.34
C ASP A 7 -8.38 9.85 9.33
N ARG A 8 -7.80 8.79 9.82
CA ARG A 8 -7.36 7.66 9.02
C ARG A 8 -7.67 6.32 9.65
N VAL A 9 -7.94 5.35 8.81
CA VAL A 9 -8.04 3.94 9.18
C VAL A 9 -6.83 3.22 8.61
N ASN A 10 -6.08 2.57 9.48
CA ASN A 10 -4.96 1.73 9.07
C ASN A 10 -5.42 0.27 9.10
N ILE A 11 -5.14 -0.47 8.06
CA ILE A 11 -5.54 -1.87 7.92
C ILE A 11 -4.32 -2.71 7.58
N VAL A 12 -4.11 -3.75 8.38
CA VAL A 12 -3.10 -4.79 8.11
C VAL A 12 -3.84 -6.07 7.78
N ILE A 13 -3.50 -6.66 6.65
CA ILE A 13 -4.13 -7.88 6.15
C ILE A 13 -3.11 -9.01 6.21
N THR A 14 -3.52 -10.12 6.82
CA THR A 14 -2.79 -11.38 6.83
C THR A 14 -3.69 -12.49 6.29
N ASP A 15 -3.18 -13.71 6.12
CA ASP A 15 -3.99 -14.83 5.63
C ASP A 15 -5.20 -15.15 6.52
N ARG A 16 -5.11 -14.84 7.80
CA ARG A 16 -6.13 -15.19 8.80
C ARG A 16 -6.84 -14.03 9.44
N PHE A 17 -6.30 -12.82 9.36
CA PHE A 17 -6.81 -11.69 10.10
C PHE A 17 -6.79 -10.40 9.30
N VAL A 18 -7.81 -9.58 9.51
CA VAL A 18 -7.81 -8.16 9.18
C VAL A 18 -7.72 -7.39 10.49
N ARG A 19 -6.61 -6.73 10.72
CA ARG A 19 -6.39 -5.87 11.89
C ARG A 19 -6.53 -4.41 11.49
N TYR A 20 -7.07 -3.61 12.37
CA TYR A 20 -7.27 -2.21 12.08
C TYR A 20 -7.00 -1.32 13.28
N SER A 21 -6.62 -0.08 12.98
CA SER A 21 -6.61 1.02 13.94
C SER A 21 -7.27 2.25 13.35
N TYR A 22 -7.92 3.03 14.20
CA TYR A 22 -8.50 4.30 13.81
C TYR A 22 -7.88 5.44 14.62
N ASN A 23 -7.43 6.47 13.91
CA ASN A 23 -6.88 7.70 14.48
C ASN A 23 -7.67 8.90 13.98
N LYS A 24 -8.16 9.73 14.88
CA LYS A 24 -8.77 11.03 14.51
C LYS A 24 -7.74 12.00 13.95
N ASN A 25 -6.53 11.96 14.49
CA ASN A 25 -5.42 12.80 14.10
C ASN A 25 -4.14 11.97 14.13
N PRO A 26 -3.24 12.08 13.13
CA PRO A 26 -1.97 11.35 13.12
C PRO A 26 -1.06 11.58 14.32
N SER A 27 -1.16 12.75 14.94
CA SER A 27 -0.36 13.12 16.13
C SER A 27 -0.96 12.68 17.44
N GLU A 28 -2.17 12.14 17.45
CA GLU A 28 -2.83 11.61 18.65
C GLU A 28 -2.54 10.11 18.81
N PRO A 29 -2.60 9.58 20.03
CA PRO A 29 -2.54 8.14 20.27
C PRO A 29 -3.62 7.40 19.46
N ILE A 30 -3.36 6.12 19.19
CA ILE A 30 -4.33 5.24 18.53
C ILE A 30 -5.60 5.17 19.37
N GLY A 31 -6.74 5.54 18.76
CA GLY A 31 -8.01 5.60 19.44
C GLY A 31 -8.71 4.25 19.55
N GLU A 32 -8.82 3.54 18.45
CA GLU A 32 -9.50 2.25 18.37
C GLU A 32 -8.60 1.22 17.69
N LEU A 33 -8.61 0.01 18.23
CA LEU A 33 -7.94 -1.16 17.69
C LEU A 33 -8.96 -2.29 17.55
N GLY A 34 -8.83 -3.07 16.50
CA GLY A 34 -9.67 -4.26 16.34
C GLY A 34 -9.04 -5.29 15.40
N GLU A 35 -9.63 -6.45 15.44
CA GLU A 35 -9.24 -7.60 14.63
C GLU A 35 -10.48 -8.37 14.19
N ILE A 36 -10.49 -8.83 12.94
CA ILE A 36 -11.50 -9.73 12.39
C ILE A 36 -10.79 -10.95 11.85
N GLU A 37 -11.21 -12.12 12.26
CA GLU A 37 -10.72 -13.38 11.69
C GLU A 37 -11.32 -13.59 10.28
N LEU A 38 -10.46 -13.94 9.33
CA LEU A 38 -10.86 -14.37 7.99
C LEU A 38 -11.11 -15.89 7.98
N PRO A 39 -12.16 -16.35 7.28
CA PRO A 39 -12.33 -17.77 7.03
C PRO A 39 -11.09 -18.36 6.34
N GLU A 40 -10.79 -19.60 6.63
CA GLU A 40 -9.67 -20.31 6.01
C GLU A 40 -9.84 -20.38 4.49
N GLY A 41 -8.76 -20.13 3.76
CA GLY A 41 -8.75 -20.18 2.30
C GLY A 41 -9.18 -18.89 1.60
N VAL A 42 -9.67 -17.87 2.32
CA VAL A 42 -10.01 -16.56 1.72
C VAL A 42 -8.75 -15.87 1.22
N ILE A 43 -7.69 -15.88 2.03
CA ILE A 43 -6.36 -15.43 1.63
C ILE A 43 -5.38 -16.59 1.86
N VAL A 44 -4.57 -16.88 0.86
CA VAL A 44 -3.55 -17.93 0.93
C VAL A 44 -2.23 -17.38 0.44
N LYS A 45 -1.22 -17.39 1.29
CA LYS A 45 0.12 -16.83 1.02
C LYS A 45 0.05 -15.41 0.46
N GLY A 46 -0.74 -14.56 1.12
CA GLY A 46 -0.93 -13.17 0.75
C GLY A 46 -1.81 -12.91 -0.48
N ASN A 47 -2.32 -13.94 -1.14
CA ASN A 47 -3.19 -13.80 -2.31
C ASN A 47 -4.66 -14.03 -1.93
N VAL A 48 -5.52 -13.11 -2.33
CA VAL A 48 -6.96 -13.27 -2.18
C VAL A 48 -7.43 -14.38 -3.13
N LYS A 49 -7.99 -15.44 -2.58
CA LYS A 49 -8.54 -16.59 -3.33
C LYS A 49 -10.05 -16.53 -3.44
N ASP A 50 -10.72 -16.01 -2.42
CA ASP A 50 -12.17 -15.79 -2.43
C ASP A 50 -12.46 -14.29 -2.31
N GLU A 51 -12.53 -13.62 -3.46
CA GLU A 51 -12.77 -12.18 -3.53
C GLU A 51 -14.14 -11.79 -2.97
N MET A 52 -15.16 -12.63 -3.17
CA MET A 52 -16.53 -12.33 -2.71
C MET A 52 -16.61 -12.33 -1.19
N VAL A 53 -16.00 -13.32 -0.54
CA VAL A 53 -15.97 -13.41 0.93
C VAL A 53 -15.12 -12.29 1.50
N PHE A 54 -13.95 -12.04 0.91
CA PHE A 54 -13.06 -10.95 1.33
C PHE A 54 -13.78 -9.59 1.24
N GLN A 55 -14.42 -9.29 0.11
CA GLN A 55 -15.17 -8.07 -0.09
C GLN A 55 -16.27 -7.90 0.98
N LYS A 56 -17.04 -8.94 1.27
CA LYS A 56 -18.08 -8.90 2.31
C LYS A 56 -17.52 -8.60 3.70
N VAL A 57 -16.36 -9.15 4.03
CA VAL A 57 -15.69 -8.86 5.31
C VAL A 57 -15.31 -7.39 5.40
N ILE A 58 -14.69 -6.85 4.37
CA ILE A 58 -14.29 -5.42 4.32
C ILE A 58 -15.52 -4.51 4.34
N GLU A 59 -16.56 -4.82 3.58
CA GLU A 59 -17.81 -4.04 3.58
C GLU A 59 -18.46 -4.00 4.97
N ARG A 60 -18.54 -5.12 5.66
CA ARG A 60 -19.04 -5.19 7.04
C ARG A 60 -18.22 -4.35 8.01
N LEU A 61 -16.89 -4.43 7.88
CA LEU A 61 -15.96 -3.65 8.69
C LEU A 61 -16.22 -2.14 8.51
N VAL A 62 -16.31 -1.68 7.27
CA VAL A 62 -16.57 -0.28 6.92
C VAL A 62 -17.93 0.18 7.42
N GLN A 63 -18.97 -0.64 7.25
CA GLN A 63 -20.34 -0.31 7.66
C GLN A 63 -20.49 -0.28 9.19
N SER A 64 -19.99 -1.29 9.88
CA SER A 64 -20.09 -1.41 11.34
C SER A 64 -19.41 -0.25 12.08
N ASN A 65 -18.31 0.24 11.54
CA ASN A 65 -17.55 1.34 12.13
C ASN A 65 -17.91 2.72 11.54
N ARG A 66 -18.84 2.80 10.60
CA ARG A 66 -19.25 4.03 9.92
C ARG A 66 -18.10 4.75 9.20
N TRP A 67 -17.23 4.01 8.56
CA TRP A 67 -16.01 4.53 7.88
C TRP A 67 -16.19 4.89 6.41
N LYS A 68 -17.40 5.03 5.91
CA LYS A 68 -17.73 5.30 4.47
C LYS A 68 -17.00 6.54 4.03
N ARG A 69 -16.31 7.28 4.27
CA ARG A 69 -15.61 8.47 3.74
C ARG A 69 -14.29 8.73 4.45
N LYS A 70 -13.74 7.68 5.06
CA LYS A 70 -12.44 7.79 5.72
C LYS A 70 -11.32 7.51 4.73
N LYS A 71 -10.13 7.98 5.04
CA LYS A 71 -8.91 7.57 4.34
C LYS A 71 -8.45 6.24 4.90
N PHE A 72 -8.15 5.32 3.99
CA PHE A 72 -7.65 4.01 4.32
C PHE A 72 -6.21 3.88 3.92
N TYR A 73 -5.41 3.32 4.81
CA TYR A 73 -4.02 2.95 4.57
C TYR A 73 -3.91 1.44 4.76
N PHE A 74 -3.58 0.74 3.69
CA PHE A 74 -3.43 -0.70 3.71
C PHE A 74 -1.97 -1.08 3.81
N CYS A 75 -1.66 -1.95 4.76
CA CYS A 75 -0.39 -2.67 4.81
C CYS A 75 -0.62 -4.03 4.17
N VAL A 76 -0.02 -4.23 3.01
CA VAL A 76 -0.10 -5.50 2.28
C VAL A 76 0.98 -6.46 2.75
N PRO A 77 0.80 -7.79 2.58
CA PRO A 77 1.81 -8.77 2.96
C PRO A 77 3.13 -8.57 2.19
N ASP A 78 4.26 -8.68 2.89
CA ASP A 78 5.59 -8.48 2.30
C ASP A 78 5.86 -9.38 1.09
N ILE A 79 5.30 -10.58 1.09
CA ILE A 79 5.43 -11.53 -0.03
C ILE A 79 4.85 -11.01 -1.35
N THR A 80 3.97 -10.01 -1.30
CA THR A 80 3.35 -9.40 -2.48
C THR A 80 4.10 -8.16 -2.96
N VAL A 81 5.18 -7.79 -2.30
CA VAL A 81 5.95 -6.57 -2.60
C VAL A 81 7.37 -6.93 -2.99
N VAL A 82 7.84 -6.38 -4.08
CA VAL A 82 9.24 -6.45 -4.51
C VAL A 82 9.85 -5.07 -4.45
N ILE A 83 10.97 -4.96 -3.76
CA ILE A 83 11.71 -3.70 -3.61
C ILE A 83 13.01 -3.79 -4.40
N ARG A 84 13.33 -2.74 -5.16
CA ARG A 84 14.58 -2.62 -5.93
C ARG A 84 15.18 -1.23 -5.73
N GLU A 85 16.48 -1.19 -5.60
CA GLU A 85 17.24 0.05 -5.72
C GLU A 85 17.69 0.23 -7.17
N LEU A 86 17.52 1.43 -7.67
CA LEU A 86 17.90 1.81 -9.03
C LEU A 86 18.59 3.15 -9.01
N GLN A 87 19.54 3.31 -9.91
CA GLN A 87 20.18 4.60 -10.18
C GLN A 87 19.71 5.12 -11.54
N THR A 88 19.26 6.36 -11.57
CA THR A 88 18.93 7.04 -12.83
C THR A 88 20.17 7.73 -13.40
N PRO A 89 20.27 7.86 -14.74
CA PRO A 89 21.40 8.55 -15.39
C PRO A 89 21.41 10.07 -15.14
N THR A 90 20.29 10.63 -14.72
CA THR A 90 20.12 12.06 -14.44
C THR A 90 19.26 12.26 -13.19
N ALA A 91 19.37 13.43 -12.55
CA ALA A 91 18.50 13.79 -11.44
C ALA A 91 17.08 14.02 -11.95
N LEU A 92 16.16 13.16 -11.52
CA LEU A 92 14.74 13.20 -11.88
C LEU A 92 13.88 13.59 -10.67
N SER A 93 12.78 14.28 -10.93
CA SER A 93 11.71 14.44 -9.93
C SER A 93 11.05 13.06 -9.66
N ARG A 94 10.24 12.98 -8.61
CA ARG A 94 9.51 11.74 -8.30
C ARG A 94 8.62 11.27 -9.46
N GLU A 95 7.93 12.20 -10.10
CA GLU A 95 7.04 11.91 -11.24
C GLU A 95 7.82 11.44 -12.46
N GLU A 96 8.94 12.12 -12.78
CA GLU A 96 9.83 11.73 -13.86
C GLU A 96 10.50 10.39 -13.58
N ALA A 97 10.90 10.13 -12.33
CA ALA A 97 11.46 8.85 -11.93
C ALA A 97 10.45 7.71 -12.08
N LEU A 98 9.19 7.92 -11.71
CA LEU A 98 8.13 6.93 -11.91
C LEU A 98 7.90 6.65 -13.40
N ALA A 99 7.88 7.70 -14.23
CA ALA A 99 7.75 7.56 -15.68
C ALA A 99 8.96 6.80 -16.27
N TYR A 100 10.16 7.12 -15.83
CA TYR A 100 11.38 6.42 -16.24
C TYR A 100 11.31 4.93 -15.91
N VAL A 101 10.96 4.58 -14.66
CA VAL A 101 10.83 3.17 -14.24
C VAL A 101 9.83 2.43 -15.12
N LYS A 102 8.68 3.03 -15.40
CA LYS A 102 7.66 2.43 -16.27
C LYS A 102 8.17 2.17 -17.69
N THR A 103 9.01 3.02 -18.25
CA THR A 103 9.62 2.79 -19.57
C THR A 103 10.65 1.67 -19.58
N GLN A 104 11.25 1.39 -18.42
CA GLN A 104 12.26 0.34 -18.27
C GLN A 104 11.68 -1.04 -17.95
N LEU A 105 10.39 -1.11 -17.64
CA LEU A 105 9.71 -2.39 -17.38
C LEU A 105 9.78 -3.32 -18.59
N GLY A 106 10.18 -4.56 -18.35
CA GLY A 106 10.34 -5.56 -19.38
C GLY A 106 11.62 -5.38 -20.24
N ARG A 107 12.39 -4.32 -20.00
CA ARG A 107 13.69 -4.07 -20.66
C ARG A 107 14.85 -4.32 -19.71
N THR A 108 15.06 -3.39 -18.78
CA THR A 108 16.14 -3.48 -17.78
C THR A 108 15.61 -3.83 -16.39
N ILE A 109 14.33 -3.59 -16.15
CA ILE A 109 13.65 -3.85 -14.88
C ILE A 109 12.62 -4.96 -15.08
N HIS A 110 12.77 -6.04 -14.32
CA HIS A 110 11.87 -7.20 -14.35
C HIS A 110 11.29 -7.46 -12.98
N PHE A 111 9.97 -7.57 -12.92
CA PHE A 111 9.24 -7.99 -11.72
C PHE A 111 8.53 -9.33 -12.00
N PRO A 112 8.30 -10.15 -10.98
CA PRO A 112 7.60 -11.43 -11.13
C PRO A 112 6.07 -11.28 -11.30
N PHE A 113 5.60 -10.09 -11.69
CA PHE A 113 4.19 -9.73 -11.84
C PHE A 113 3.91 -9.31 -13.28
N SER A 114 2.77 -9.72 -13.80
CA SER A 114 2.33 -9.35 -15.15
C SER A 114 1.86 -7.89 -15.26
N ASN A 115 1.34 -7.34 -14.18
CA ASN A 115 0.84 -5.96 -14.13
C ASN A 115 1.13 -5.33 -12.76
N PRO A 116 2.40 -4.99 -12.46
CA PRO A 116 2.77 -4.44 -11.17
C PRO A 116 2.21 -3.03 -10.95
N MET A 117 1.77 -2.75 -9.74
CA MET A 117 1.57 -1.38 -9.28
C MET A 117 2.91 -0.85 -8.77
N ILE A 118 3.38 0.26 -9.31
CA ILE A 118 4.72 0.78 -9.04
C ILE A 118 4.65 2.07 -8.27
N ALA A 119 5.45 2.15 -7.22
CA ALA A 119 5.78 3.38 -6.52
C ALA A 119 7.29 3.57 -6.46
N VAL A 120 7.74 4.80 -6.35
CA VAL A 120 9.16 5.15 -6.23
C VAL A 120 9.37 6.13 -5.08
N ASP A 121 10.48 5.98 -4.38
CA ASP A 121 10.99 6.96 -3.43
C ASP A 121 12.41 7.36 -3.79
N LEU A 122 12.71 8.64 -3.64
CA LEU A 122 14.04 9.20 -3.90
C LEU A 122 14.89 9.04 -2.63
N LEU A 123 16.08 8.44 -2.77
CA LEU A 123 16.98 8.22 -1.62
C LEU A 123 17.93 9.37 -1.36
N ASP A 124 18.26 10.15 -2.38
CA ASP A 124 19.22 11.25 -2.30
C ASP A 124 18.84 12.41 -3.22
N GLU A 125 19.55 13.52 -3.04
CA GLU A 125 19.39 14.74 -3.84
C GLU A 125 20.64 15.03 -4.70
N ASP A 126 21.36 14.01 -5.15
CA ASP A 126 22.48 14.22 -6.05
C ASP A 126 22.02 14.95 -7.32
N LYS A 127 22.82 15.90 -7.81
CA LYS A 127 22.48 16.72 -8.98
C LYS A 127 22.66 16.00 -10.30
N GLU A 128 23.49 14.95 -10.34
CA GLU A 128 23.85 14.26 -11.58
C GLU A 128 23.09 12.94 -11.76
N SER A 129 22.70 12.30 -10.66
CA SER A 129 21.95 11.05 -10.68
C SER A 129 21.07 10.97 -9.44
N ARG A 130 20.11 10.04 -9.44
CA ARG A 130 19.30 9.74 -8.26
C ARG A 130 19.26 8.26 -8.00
N ASN A 131 19.41 7.93 -6.72
CA ASN A 131 19.10 6.60 -6.24
C ASN A 131 17.62 6.53 -5.90
N LEU A 132 16.95 5.49 -6.39
CA LEU A 132 15.53 5.26 -6.21
C LEU A 132 15.30 3.95 -5.48
N ILE A 133 14.29 3.92 -4.62
CA ILE A 133 13.66 2.67 -4.22
C ILE A 133 12.38 2.50 -5.04
N VAL A 134 12.25 1.36 -5.70
CA VAL A 134 11.09 0.99 -6.51
C VAL A 134 10.36 -0.14 -5.80
N TYR A 135 9.06 0.05 -5.60
CA TYR A 135 8.15 -0.93 -5.03
C TYR A 135 7.24 -1.46 -6.14
N ALA A 136 7.02 -2.75 -6.20
CA ALA A 136 6.12 -3.38 -7.16
C ALA A 136 5.28 -4.47 -6.51
#